data_bc09cf8085ff52d2b31ee5f79f87e723
#
_entry.id   bc09cf8085ff52d2b31ee5f79f87e723
#
_cell.length_a   1.000
_cell.length_b   1.000
_cell.length_c   1.000
_cell.angle_alpha   90.00
_cell.angle_beta   90.00
_cell.angle_gamma   90.00
#
_symmetry.space_group_name_H-M   'P 1'
#
loop_
_entity.id
_entity.type
_entity.pdbx_description
1 polymer ?
#
loop_
_entity_poly.entity_id
_entity_poly.type
_entity_poly.pdbx_seq_one_letter_code
_entity_poly.pdbx_strand_id
1 'polypeptide(L)'
;MVANFGNILKELRIQAGMTQQQLAEKLGVTKSVVSYYELSERTPSPEILLKLATLFHVSTDFLLGKERQPKDFVDLTGLDENDKILIRNLVISLKEKTVNKK
;
A
#
# COMPACT_ATOMS: atom_id res chain seq x y z
N MET A 1 -18.93 5.81 -0.62
CA MET A 1 -17.90 4.79 -0.89
C MET A 1 -17.02 5.22 -2.04
N VAL A 2 -15.73 5.07 -1.88
CA VAL A 2 -14.78 5.38 -2.95
C VAL A 2 -14.77 4.22 -3.94
N ALA A 3 -14.97 4.51 -5.23
CA ALA A 3 -15.15 3.50 -6.26
C ALA A 3 -13.96 2.55 -6.42
N ASN A 4 -12.74 3.02 -6.12
CA ASN A 4 -11.53 2.24 -6.35
C ASN A 4 -11.02 1.48 -5.13
N PHE A 5 -11.67 1.61 -3.98
CA PHE A 5 -11.16 1.00 -2.75
C PHE A 5 -10.98 -0.52 -2.90
N GLY A 6 -11.99 -1.20 -3.38
CA GLY A 6 -11.94 -2.66 -3.51
C GLY A 6 -10.83 -3.13 -4.41
N ASN A 7 -10.65 -2.46 -5.55
CA ASN A 7 -9.58 -2.82 -6.49
C ASN A 7 -8.20 -2.57 -5.90
N ILE A 8 -8.03 -1.44 -5.21
CA ILE A 8 -6.77 -1.11 -4.57
C ILE A 8 -6.43 -2.17 -3.53
N LEU A 9 -7.40 -2.51 -2.68
CA LEU A 9 -7.19 -3.52 -1.64
C LEU A 9 -6.82 -4.88 -2.24
N LYS A 10 -7.54 -5.30 -3.27
CA LYS A 10 -7.27 -6.57 -3.92
C LYS A 10 -5.87 -6.63 -4.51
N GLU A 11 -5.45 -5.55 -5.18
CA GLU A 11 -4.11 -5.48 -5.73
C GLU A 11 -3.03 -5.55 -4.66
N LEU A 12 -3.19 -4.79 -3.58
CA LEU A 12 -2.24 -4.82 -2.49
C LEU A 12 -2.13 -6.22 -1.89
N ARG A 13 -3.27 -6.89 -1.72
CA ARG A 13 -3.30 -8.26 -1.20
C ARG A 13 -2.55 -9.22 -2.13
N ILE A 14 -2.83 -9.14 -3.41
CA ILE A 14 -2.20 -10.03 -4.40
C ILE A 14 -0.70 -9.77 -4.46
N GLN A 15 -0.28 -8.51 -4.49
CA GLN A 15 1.13 -8.15 -4.51
C GLN A 15 1.87 -8.64 -3.26
N ALA A 16 1.16 -8.71 -2.14
CA ALA A 16 1.73 -9.23 -0.89
C ALA A 16 1.72 -10.75 -0.81
N GLY A 17 1.19 -11.43 -1.84
CA GLY A 17 1.13 -12.89 -1.86
C GLY A 17 0.13 -13.48 -0.89
N MET A 18 -0.90 -12.74 -0.53
CA MET A 18 -1.90 -13.17 0.45
C MET A 18 -3.18 -13.66 -0.21
N THR A 19 -3.79 -14.69 0.41
CA THR A 19 -5.17 -15.06 0.10
C THR A 19 -6.13 -14.15 0.86
N GLN A 20 -7.40 -14.15 0.47
CA GLN A 20 -8.44 -13.42 1.21
C GLN A 20 -8.52 -13.92 2.66
N GLN A 21 -8.38 -15.23 2.88
CA GLN A 21 -8.41 -15.80 4.22
C GLN A 21 -7.25 -15.28 5.07
N GLN A 22 -6.05 -15.22 4.49
CA GLN A 22 -4.88 -14.72 5.22
C GLN A 22 -5.04 -13.24 5.59
N LEU A 23 -5.58 -12.45 4.68
CA LEU A 23 -5.84 -11.04 4.99
C LEU A 23 -6.90 -10.91 6.08
N ALA A 24 -7.96 -11.71 6.00
CA ALA A 24 -9.02 -11.71 7.01
C ALA A 24 -8.45 -11.99 8.41
N GLU A 25 -7.57 -12.97 8.51
CA GLU A 25 -6.93 -13.31 9.78
C GLU A 25 -6.12 -12.14 10.34
N LYS A 26 -5.39 -11.45 9.48
CA LYS A 26 -4.60 -10.31 9.92
C LYS A 26 -5.46 -9.13 10.37
N LEU A 27 -6.64 -8.98 9.80
CA LEU A 27 -7.55 -7.90 10.16
C LEU A 27 -8.50 -8.25 11.30
N GLY A 28 -8.59 -9.54 11.65
CA GLY A 28 -9.54 -10.00 12.67
C GLY A 28 -10.98 -10.00 12.18
N VAL A 29 -11.18 -10.25 10.88
CA VAL A 29 -12.51 -10.33 10.27
C VAL A 29 -12.64 -11.66 9.53
N THR A 30 -13.82 -11.93 8.97
CA THR A 30 -14.04 -13.15 8.20
C THR A 30 -13.61 -12.96 6.74
N LYS A 31 -13.37 -14.07 6.06
CA LYS A 31 -13.07 -14.07 4.64
C LYS A 31 -14.18 -13.36 3.84
N SER A 32 -15.44 -13.60 4.22
CA SER A 32 -16.57 -12.97 3.54
C SER A 32 -16.50 -11.45 3.62
N VAL A 33 -16.08 -10.92 4.78
CA VAL A 33 -15.94 -9.47 4.94
C VAL A 33 -14.86 -8.93 4.01
N VAL A 34 -13.73 -9.63 3.89
CA VAL A 34 -12.68 -9.20 2.95
C VAL A 34 -13.23 -9.21 1.51
N SER A 35 -13.99 -10.22 1.16
CA SER A 35 -14.61 -10.28 -0.16
C SER A 35 -15.52 -9.08 -0.40
N TYR A 36 -16.35 -8.70 0.58
CA TYR A 36 -17.21 -7.52 0.45
C TYR A 36 -16.39 -6.24 0.29
N TYR A 37 -15.28 -6.12 1.00
CA TYR A 37 -14.39 -4.96 0.85
C TYR A 37 -13.83 -4.90 -0.58
N GLU A 38 -13.36 -6.03 -1.11
CA GLU A 38 -12.76 -6.06 -2.44
C GLU A 38 -13.78 -5.83 -3.55
N LEU A 39 -15.03 -6.18 -3.31
CA LEU A 39 -16.12 -5.88 -4.24
C LEU A 39 -16.69 -4.47 -4.07
N SER A 40 -16.15 -3.71 -3.13
CA SER A 40 -16.66 -2.38 -2.77
C SER A 40 -18.11 -2.40 -2.29
N GLU A 41 -18.55 -3.53 -1.76
CA GLU A 41 -19.91 -3.68 -1.21
C GLU A 41 -19.99 -3.25 0.24
N ARG A 42 -18.85 -3.15 0.93
CA ARG A 42 -18.76 -2.68 2.31
C ARG A 42 -17.59 -1.73 2.45
N THR A 43 -17.78 -0.72 3.29
CA THR A 43 -16.71 0.20 3.66
C THR A 43 -16.15 -0.23 5.00
N PRO A 44 -14.84 -0.40 5.13
CA PRO A 44 -14.26 -0.75 6.43
C PRO A 44 -14.39 0.42 7.42
N SER A 45 -14.41 0.09 8.70
CA SER A 45 -14.37 1.09 9.77
C SER A 45 -13.03 1.83 9.73
N PRO A 46 -12.95 3.01 10.36
CA PRO A 46 -11.65 3.70 10.48
C PRO A 46 -10.58 2.84 11.12
N GLU A 47 -10.94 2.01 12.08
CA GLU A 47 -10.00 1.10 12.73
C GLU A 47 -9.42 0.09 11.74
N ILE A 48 -10.26 -0.50 10.90
CA ILE A 48 -9.81 -1.46 9.89
C ILE A 48 -8.98 -0.74 8.82
N LEU A 49 -9.37 0.47 8.43
CA LEU A 49 -8.58 1.25 7.48
C LEU A 49 -7.17 1.51 8.00
N LEU A 50 -7.03 1.84 9.27
CA LEU A 50 -5.72 2.06 9.88
C LEU A 50 -4.89 0.77 9.89
N LYS A 51 -5.52 -0.36 10.18
CA LYS A 51 -4.84 -1.66 10.12
C LYS A 51 -4.34 -1.96 8.71
N LEU A 52 -5.16 -1.70 7.71
CA LEU A 52 -4.78 -1.90 6.31
C LEU A 52 -3.63 -0.99 5.90
N ALA A 53 -3.70 0.28 6.27
CA ALA A 53 -2.65 1.24 5.97
C ALA A 53 -1.31 0.79 6.58
N THR A 54 -1.35 0.35 7.82
CA THR A 54 -0.16 -0.14 8.52
C THR A 54 0.36 -1.42 7.89
N LEU A 55 -0.53 -2.37 7.60
CA LEU A 55 -0.16 -3.67 7.04
C LEU A 55 0.51 -3.53 5.67
N PHE A 56 -0.02 -2.66 4.82
CA PHE A 56 0.49 -2.51 3.45
C PHE A 56 1.42 -1.31 3.27
N HIS A 57 1.73 -0.58 4.33
CA HIS A 57 2.64 0.57 4.30
C HIS A 57 2.20 1.63 3.29
N VAL A 58 0.92 1.92 3.30
CA VAL A 58 0.32 2.96 2.45
C VAL A 58 -0.49 3.90 3.33
N SER A 59 -0.83 5.07 2.80
CA SER A 59 -1.70 6.02 3.51
C SER A 59 -3.16 5.59 3.40
N THR A 60 -3.99 6.06 4.32
CA THR A 60 -5.44 5.87 4.20
C THR A 60 -5.98 6.59 2.98
N ASP A 61 -5.40 7.74 2.61
CA ASP A 61 -5.81 8.47 1.41
C ASP A 61 -5.56 7.63 0.15
N PHE A 62 -4.43 6.94 0.09
CA PHE A 62 -4.17 6.05 -1.03
C PHE A 62 -5.21 4.92 -1.10
N LEU A 63 -5.52 4.30 0.04
CA LEU A 63 -6.52 3.24 0.11
C LEU A 63 -7.89 3.73 -0.36
N LEU A 64 -8.21 4.98 -0.06
CA LEU A 64 -9.50 5.57 -0.42
C LEU A 64 -9.51 6.14 -1.84
N GLY A 65 -8.42 5.99 -2.59
CA GLY A 65 -8.34 6.45 -3.96
C GLY A 65 -8.14 7.93 -4.14
N LYS A 66 -7.81 8.66 -3.07
CA LYS A 66 -7.59 10.10 -3.14
C LYS A 66 -6.19 10.48 -3.58
N GLU A 67 -5.27 9.54 -3.48
CA GLU A 67 -3.85 9.76 -3.73
C GLU A 67 -3.36 8.68 -4.67
N ARG A 68 -2.63 9.06 -5.69
CA ARG A 68 -2.08 8.09 -6.64
C ARG A 68 -0.71 7.61 -6.18
N GLN A 69 -0.45 6.32 -6.38
CA GLN A 69 0.89 5.79 -6.18
C GLN A 69 1.80 6.34 -7.27
N PRO A 70 2.97 6.89 -6.92
CA PRO A 70 3.92 7.38 -7.93
C PRO A 70 4.35 6.26 -8.87
N LYS A 71 4.65 6.61 -10.13
CA LYS A 71 5.08 5.64 -11.13
C LYS A 71 6.40 4.96 -10.76
N ASP A 72 7.27 5.69 -10.09
CA ASP A 72 8.58 5.21 -9.68
C ASP A 72 8.62 4.85 -8.21
N PHE A 73 7.47 4.41 -7.70
CA PHE A 73 7.36 3.93 -6.33
C PHE A 73 8.23 2.68 -6.13
N VAL A 74 9.00 2.67 -5.07
CA VAL A 74 9.81 1.51 -4.68
C VAL A 74 9.45 1.09 -3.27
N ASP A 75 9.13 -0.18 -3.09
CA ASP A 75 8.80 -0.72 -1.77
C ASP A 75 10.10 -1.09 -1.04
N LEU A 76 10.39 -0.37 0.02
CA LEU A 76 11.58 -0.59 0.82
C LEU A 76 11.32 -1.49 2.04
N THR A 77 10.12 -2.08 2.12
CA THR A 77 9.78 -2.98 3.22
C THR A 77 10.74 -4.17 3.24
N GLY A 78 11.23 -4.51 4.42
CA GLY A 78 12.16 -5.62 4.57
C GLY A 78 13.62 -5.25 4.48
N LEU A 79 13.94 -4.03 4.07
CA LEU A 79 15.31 -3.54 4.09
C LEU A 79 15.66 -2.95 5.44
N ASP A 80 16.89 -3.08 5.87
CA ASP A 80 17.32 -2.44 7.11
C ASP A 80 17.56 -0.94 6.88
N GLU A 81 17.77 -0.19 7.96
CA GLU A 81 17.93 1.25 7.86
C GLU A 81 19.15 1.67 7.04
N ASN A 82 20.24 0.90 7.13
CA ASN A 82 21.44 1.22 6.35
C ASN A 82 21.17 1.10 4.86
N ASP A 83 20.47 0.06 4.44
CA ASP A 83 20.11 -0.14 3.04
C ASP A 83 19.17 0.94 2.55
N LYS A 84 18.21 1.34 3.38
CA LYS A 84 17.30 2.43 3.03
C LYS A 84 18.04 3.75 2.82
N ILE A 85 19.01 4.02 3.68
CA ILE A 85 19.84 5.23 3.57
C ILE A 85 20.64 5.21 2.27
N LEU A 86 21.23 4.07 1.94
CA LEU A 86 21.96 3.92 0.68
C LEU A 86 21.09 4.21 -0.54
N ILE A 87 19.87 3.66 -0.54
CA ILE A 87 18.95 3.88 -1.66
C ILE A 87 18.56 5.35 -1.76
N ARG A 88 18.25 6.00 -0.62
CA ARG A 88 17.90 7.42 -0.61
C ARG A 88 19.06 8.28 -1.13
N ASN A 89 20.28 7.99 -0.69
CA ASN A 89 21.45 8.74 -1.13
C ASN A 89 21.72 8.54 -2.61
N LEU A 90 21.53 7.33 -3.12
CA LEU A 90 21.67 7.05 -4.54
C LEU A 90 20.65 7.85 -5.34
N VAL A 91 19.40 7.88 -4.92
CA VAL A 91 18.37 8.65 -5.61
C VAL A 91 18.71 10.14 -5.63
N ILE A 92 19.14 10.68 -4.50
CA ILE A 92 19.54 12.09 -4.40
C ILE A 92 20.69 12.38 -5.35
N SER A 93 21.70 11.52 -5.35
CA SER A 93 22.89 11.69 -6.22
C SER A 93 22.49 11.70 -7.71
N LEU A 94 21.62 10.78 -8.10
CA LEU A 94 21.16 10.72 -9.50
C LEU A 94 20.34 11.94 -9.87
N LYS A 95 19.52 12.46 -8.97
CA LYS A 95 18.74 13.68 -9.23
C LYS A 95 19.64 14.90 -9.39
N GLU A 96 20.66 15.02 -8.54
CA GLU A 96 21.63 16.13 -8.65
C GLU A 96 22.36 16.07 -9.98
N LYS A 97 22.78 14.88 -10.39
CA LYS A 97 23.45 14.70 -11.67
C LYS A 97 22.55 15.14 -12.84
N THR A 98 21.28 14.80 -12.79
CA THR A 98 20.31 15.19 -13.81
C THR A 98 20.14 16.71 -13.87
N VAL A 99 20.03 17.35 -12.70
CA VAL A 99 19.87 18.80 -12.61
C VAL A 99 21.11 19.51 -13.16
N ASN A 100 22.29 18.99 -12.89
CA ASN A 100 23.55 19.61 -13.29
C ASN A 100 23.89 19.44 -14.77
N LYS A 101 23.10 18.70 -15.50
CA LYS A 101 23.33 18.45 -16.93
C LYS A 101 22.83 19.56 -17.86
N LYS A 102 22.33 20.61 -17.33
CA LYS A 102 21.84 21.71 -18.16
C LYS A 102 22.94 22.42 -18.92
#